data_9851dfb64f32a4cf67b3c6332eb8b8a1
#
_entry.id   9851dfb64f32a4cf67b3c6332eb8b8a1
#
_cell.length_a   1.000
_cell.length_b   1.000
_cell.length_c   1.000
_cell.angle_alpha   90.00
_cell.angle_beta   90.00
_cell.angle_gamma   90.00
#
_symmetry.space_group_name_H-M   'P 1'
#
loop_
_entity.id
_entity.type
_entity.pdbx_description
1 polymer ?
#
loop_
_entity_poly.entity_id
_entity_poly.type
_entity_poly.pdbx_seq_one_letter_code
_entity_poly.pdbx_strand_id
1 'polypeptide(L)'
;VHQIGSRYFKGSVMENVLHLLGEVEIVFGLWGAIFLIAYAFMQGIDHSVHYMESQNLTEPAFVFVIMAIAATTPVISFCERALYLLSRLLPFSPNVSFYWTILVVGALLGSLITEPASITLAALILRNQFFAQKCSRMFKYQTIAILFVNISIGGVLTNFAAPPVVM
;
A
#
# COMPACT_ATOMS: atom_id res chain seq x y z
N VAL A 1 1.75 4.05 -17.37
CA VAL A 1 0.81 2.92 -17.52
C VAL A 1 -0.59 3.38 -17.18
N HIS A 2 -0.85 3.94 -16.00
CA HIS A 2 -2.16 4.44 -15.56
C HIS A 2 -2.79 5.46 -16.53
N GLN A 3 -2.03 6.46 -16.99
CA GLN A 3 -2.52 7.48 -17.92
C GLN A 3 -2.86 6.92 -19.31
N ILE A 4 -2.20 5.86 -19.74
CA ILE A 4 -2.48 5.19 -21.01
C ILE A 4 -3.76 4.36 -20.91
N GLY A 5 -3.94 3.61 -19.82
CA GLY A 5 -5.13 2.79 -19.59
C GLY A 5 -6.40 3.63 -19.58
N SER A 6 -6.42 4.70 -18.79
CA SER A 6 -7.60 5.58 -18.65
C SER A 6 -7.94 6.37 -19.93
N ARG A 7 -6.98 6.57 -20.84
CA ARG A 7 -7.16 7.34 -22.07
C ARG A 7 -7.67 6.51 -23.25
N TYR A 8 -7.25 5.25 -23.34
CA TYR A 8 -7.53 4.40 -24.51
C TYR A 8 -8.50 3.23 -24.23
N PHE A 9 -8.66 2.82 -22.97
CA PHE A 9 -9.39 1.59 -22.62
C PHE A 9 -10.42 1.78 -21.52
N LYS A 10 -11.05 2.96 -21.45
CA LYS A 10 -12.04 3.31 -20.41
C LYS A 10 -13.17 2.26 -20.32
N GLY A 11 -13.31 1.66 -19.13
CA GLY A 11 -14.36 0.66 -18.85
C GLY A 11 -14.09 -0.75 -19.37
N SER A 12 -12.88 -1.01 -19.89
CA SER A 12 -12.48 -2.33 -20.38
C SER A 12 -11.71 -3.11 -19.31
N VAL A 13 -11.74 -4.45 -19.41
CA VAL A 13 -10.87 -5.35 -18.62
C VAL A 13 -9.39 -4.94 -18.74
N MET A 14 -9.00 -4.41 -19.89
CA MET A 14 -7.65 -3.91 -20.16
C MET A 14 -7.26 -2.71 -19.28
N GLU A 15 -8.22 -1.86 -18.91
CA GLU A 15 -7.95 -0.75 -17.98
C GLU A 15 -7.56 -1.29 -16.60
N ASN A 16 -8.27 -2.29 -16.11
CA ASN A 16 -7.96 -2.94 -14.83
C ASN A 16 -6.62 -3.66 -14.85
N VAL A 17 -6.30 -4.34 -15.96
CA VAL A 17 -5.01 -5.01 -16.14
C VAL A 17 -3.86 -3.99 -16.18
N LEU A 18 -4.02 -2.87 -16.90
CA LEU A 18 -3.00 -1.81 -16.96
C LEU A 18 -2.85 -1.08 -15.61
N HIS A 19 -3.94 -1.01 -14.85
CA HIS A 19 -3.91 -0.48 -13.47
C HIS A 19 -3.09 -1.40 -12.57
N LEU A 20 -3.39 -2.70 -12.62
CA LEU A 20 -2.68 -3.74 -11.88
C LEU A 20 -1.18 -3.78 -12.24
N LEU A 21 -0.84 -3.72 -13.54
CA LEU A 21 0.56 -3.66 -14.01
C LEU A 21 1.30 -2.39 -13.56
N GLY A 22 0.60 -1.40 -13.03
CA GLY A 22 1.18 -0.19 -12.44
C GLY A 22 1.49 -0.34 -10.95
N GLU A 23 1.08 -1.42 -10.31
CA GLU A 23 1.38 -1.71 -8.90
C GLU A 23 2.83 -2.16 -8.74
N VAL A 24 3.48 -1.67 -7.69
CA VAL A 24 4.92 -1.88 -7.45
C VAL A 24 5.24 -3.37 -7.30
N GLU A 25 4.38 -4.10 -6.62
CA GLU A 25 4.52 -5.54 -6.34
C GLU A 25 4.53 -6.36 -7.64
N ILE A 26 3.68 -6.01 -8.59
CA ILE A 26 3.61 -6.66 -9.91
C ILE A 26 4.84 -6.35 -10.74
N VAL A 27 5.34 -5.12 -10.67
CA VAL A 27 6.57 -4.73 -11.37
C VAL A 27 7.76 -5.54 -10.83
N PHE A 28 7.88 -5.70 -9.52
CA PHE A 28 8.93 -6.55 -8.93
C PHE A 28 8.76 -8.02 -9.30
N GLY A 29 7.54 -8.54 -9.29
CA GLY A 29 7.25 -9.91 -9.75
C GLY A 29 7.66 -10.14 -11.21
N LEU A 30 7.39 -9.17 -12.09
CA LEU A 30 7.81 -9.21 -13.48
C LEU A 30 9.35 -9.22 -13.63
N TRP A 31 10.06 -8.37 -12.89
CA TRP A 31 11.51 -8.36 -12.88
C TRP A 31 12.10 -9.64 -12.32
N GLY A 32 11.49 -10.21 -11.28
CA GLY A 32 11.84 -11.54 -10.74
C GLY A 32 11.70 -12.64 -11.78
N ALA A 33 10.60 -12.65 -12.54
CA ALA A 33 10.40 -13.60 -13.63
C ALA A 33 11.44 -13.43 -14.76
N ILE A 34 11.73 -12.19 -15.18
CA ILE A 34 12.78 -11.89 -16.17
C ILE A 34 14.14 -12.39 -15.67
N PHE A 35 14.46 -12.13 -14.39
CA PHE A 35 15.71 -12.60 -13.79
C PHE A 35 15.80 -14.13 -13.82
N LEU A 36 14.76 -14.85 -13.42
CA LEU A 36 14.75 -16.33 -13.43
C LEU A 36 14.91 -16.89 -14.85
N ILE A 37 14.24 -16.29 -15.84
CA ILE A 37 14.40 -16.67 -17.23
C ILE A 37 15.84 -16.47 -17.70
N ALA A 38 16.41 -15.30 -17.45
CA ALA A 38 17.80 -15.00 -17.81
C ALA A 38 18.77 -15.95 -17.09
N TYR A 39 18.54 -16.23 -15.82
CA TYR A 39 19.36 -17.15 -15.04
C TYR A 39 19.29 -18.59 -15.59
N ALA A 40 18.09 -19.05 -16.00
CA ALA A 40 17.91 -20.35 -16.65
C ALA A 40 18.67 -20.46 -17.97
N PHE A 41 18.71 -19.38 -18.75
CA PHE A 41 19.49 -19.36 -20.01
C PHE A 41 21.01 -19.39 -19.77
N MET A 42 21.48 -18.78 -18.67
CA MET A 42 22.91 -18.69 -18.38
C MET A 42 23.46 -19.93 -17.66
N GLN A 43 22.70 -20.51 -16.72
CA GLN A 43 23.17 -21.57 -15.83
C GLN A 43 22.45 -22.90 -16.02
N GLY A 44 21.39 -22.90 -16.84
CA GLY A 44 20.55 -24.06 -17.04
C GLY A 44 19.31 -24.10 -16.15
N ILE A 45 18.31 -24.87 -16.59
CA ILE A 45 17.00 -24.95 -15.92
C ILE A 45 17.14 -25.57 -14.52
N ASP A 46 17.95 -26.61 -14.37
CA ASP A 46 18.14 -27.31 -13.09
C ASP A 46 18.67 -26.37 -11.98
N HIS A 47 19.61 -25.51 -12.33
CA HIS A 47 20.14 -24.51 -11.40
C HIS A 47 19.09 -23.45 -11.02
N SER A 48 18.24 -23.06 -11.96
CA SER A 48 17.15 -22.11 -11.67
C SER A 48 16.08 -22.72 -10.76
N VAL A 49 15.74 -23.98 -10.96
CA VAL A 49 14.80 -24.70 -10.08
C VAL A 49 15.40 -24.83 -8.69
N HIS A 50 16.65 -25.25 -8.57
CA HIS A 50 17.32 -25.36 -7.28
C HIS A 50 17.44 -24.01 -6.56
N TYR A 51 17.71 -22.93 -7.30
CA TYR A 51 17.68 -21.56 -6.74
C TYR A 51 16.32 -21.21 -6.17
N MET A 52 15.23 -21.47 -6.91
CA MET A 52 13.86 -21.24 -6.44
C MET A 52 13.52 -22.06 -5.19
N GLU A 53 13.89 -23.33 -5.16
CA GLU A 53 13.66 -24.22 -4.02
C GLU A 53 14.45 -23.80 -2.78
N SER A 54 15.61 -23.20 -2.97
CA SER A 54 16.45 -22.69 -1.87
C SER A 54 15.90 -21.41 -1.23
N GLN A 55 14.95 -20.71 -1.89
CA GLN A 55 14.37 -19.47 -1.35
C GLN A 55 13.28 -19.80 -0.32
N ASN A 56 13.32 -19.06 0.79
CA ASN A 56 12.26 -19.15 1.78
C ASN A 56 11.07 -18.28 1.33
N LEU A 57 10.05 -18.91 0.74
CA LEU A 57 8.84 -18.26 0.27
C LEU A 57 7.77 -18.09 1.36
N THR A 58 8.03 -18.53 2.59
CA THR A 58 7.07 -18.47 3.69
C THR A 58 6.69 -17.01 4.02
N GLU A 59 7.67 -16.12 4.11
CA GLU A 59 7.41 -14.72 4.42
C GLU A 59 6.66 -13.99 3.30
N PRO A 60 7.07 -14.07 2.02
CA PRO A 60 6.28 -13.48 0.93
C PRO A 60 4.86 -14.02 0.83
N ALA A 61 4.67 -15.33 1.04
CA ALA A 61 3.34 -15.93 1.04
C ALA A 61 2.47 -15.41 2.20
N PHE A 62 3.05 -15.29 3.40
CA PHE A 62 2.39 -14.72 4.55
C PHE A 62 1.98 -13.27 4.31
N VAL A 63 2.89 -12.43 3.81
CA VAL A 63 2.61 -11.02 3.47
C VAL A 63 1.50 -10.93 2.43
N PHE A 64 1.52 -11.77 1.40
CA PHE A 64 0.47 -11.81 0.38
C PHE A 64 -0.91 -12.11 0.97
N VAL A 65 -1.00 -13.10 1.87
CA VAL A 65 -2.27 -13.45 2.55
C VAL A 65 -2.77 -12.29 3.42
N ILE A 66 -1.86 -11.66 4.19
CA ILE A 66 -2.22 -10.48 5.01
C ILE A 66 -2.71 -9.32 4.14
N MET A 67 -2.04 -9.04 3.03
CA MET A 67 -2.47 -7.99 2.09
C MET A 67 -3.85 -8.28 1.51
N ALA A 68 -4.10 -9.54 1.10
CA ALA A 68 -5.41 -9.94 0.58
C ALA A 68 -6.52 -9.75 1.61
N ILE A 69 -6.28 -10.11 2.87
CA ILE A 69 -7.23 -9.92 3.97
C ILE A 69 -7.43 -8.42 4.26
N ALA A 70 -6.34 -7.65 4.35
CA ALA A 70 -6.36 -6.22 4.66
C ALA A 70 -7.10 -5.40 3.60
N ALA A 71 -7.04 -5.83 2.33
CA ALA A 71 -7.76 -5.18 1.22
C ALA A 71 -9.28 -5.45 1.22
N THR A 72 -9.78 -6.28 2.12
CA THR A 72 -11.22 -6.59 2.18
C THR A 72 -12.05 -5.41 2.72
N THR A 73 -13.23 -5.21 2.17
CA THR A 73 -14.16 -4.15 2.57
C THR A 73 -14.44 -4.13 4.09
N PRO A 74 -14.64 -5.27 4.78
CA PRO A 74 -14.85 -5.26 6.23
C PRO A 74 -13.69 -4.67 7.02
N VAL A 75 -12.45 -4.99 6.65
CA VAL A 75 -11.24 -4.47 7.33
C VAL A 75 -11.10 -2.97 7.10
N ILE A 76 -11.26 -2.52 5.85
CA ILE A 76 -11.21 -1.09 5.51
C ILE A 76 -12.27 -0.31 6.29
N SER A 77 -13.52 -0.80 6.30
CA SER A 77 -14.63 -0.14 7.02
C SER A 77 -14.40 -0.15 8.54
N PHE A 78 -13.79 -1.19 9.08
CA PHE A 78 -13.39 -1.23 10.48
C PHE A 78 -12.33 -0.17 10.80
N CYS A 79 -11.30 -0.05 9.98
CA CYS A 79 -10.26 0.96 10.14
C CYS A 79 -10.82 2.39 10.06
N GLU A 80 -11.71 2.66 9.10
CA GLU A 80 -12.39 3.96 8.98
C GLU A 80 -13.19 4.31 10.24
N ARG A 81 -13.96 3.36 10.76
CA ARG A 81 -14.74 3.55 12.00
C ARG A 81 -13.84 3.76 13.21
N ALA A 82 -12.75 3.01 13.31
CA ALA A 82 -11.78 3.16 14.37
C ALA A 82 -11.13 4.55 14.36
N LEU A 83 -10.69 5.03 13.20
CA LEU A 83 -10.16 6.39 13.03
C LEU A 83 -11.18 7.46 13.43
N TYR A 84 -12.43 7.30 13.02
CA TYR A 84 -13.49 8.22 13.38
C TYR A 84 -13.80 8.25 14.88
N LEU A 85 -13.84 7.07 15.53
CA LEU A 85 -14.04 6.99 16.97
C LEU A 85 -12.88 7.62 17.75
N LEU A 86 -11.64 7.32 17.34
CA LEU A 86 -10.44 7.87 17.96
C LEU A 86 -10.36 9.39 17.79
N SER A 87 -10.78 9.91 16.64
CA SER A 87 -10.79 11.36 16.41
C SER A 87 -11.71 12.12 17.37
N ARG A 88 -12.76 11.48 17.90
CA ARG A 88 -13.67 12.07 18.88
C ARG A 88 -13.08 12.20 20.28
N LEU A 89 -12.02 11.46 20.58
CA LEU A 89 -11.35 11.54 21.88
C LEU A 89 -10.42 12.76 21.99
N LEU A 90 -10.09 13.40 20.86
CA LEU A 90 -9.20 14.54 20.85
C LEU A 90 -9.95 15.85 21.16
N PRO A 91 -9.38 16.74 22.00
CA PRO A 91 -10.02 17.98 22.44
C PRO A 91 -9.90 19.11 21.41
N PHE A 92 -9.89 18.78 20.12
CA PHE A 92 -9.78 19.78 19.04
C PHE A 92 -11.10 19.88 18.26
N SER A 93 -11.18 20.83 17.32
CA SER A 93 -12.32 20.87 16.41
C SER A 93 -12.42 19.59 15.58
N PRO A 94 -13.62 19.12 15.21
CA PRO A 94 -13.82 17.81 14.57
C PRO A 94 -12.92 17.58 13.34
N ASN A 95 -12.76 18.61 12.51
CA ASN A 95 -11.93 18.52 11.31
C ASN A 95 -10.44 18.39 11.64
N VAL A 96 -9.95 19.13 12.62
CA VAL A 96 -8.56 19.06 13.05
C VAL A 96 -8.27 17.73 13.76
N SER A 97 -9.15 17.29 14.64
CA SER A 97 -9.04 16.00 15.31
C SER A 97 -8.97 14.85 14.31
N PHE A 98 -9.85 14.86 13.33
CA PHE A 98 -9.90 13.81 12.32
C PHE A 98 -8.67 13.83 11.41
N TYR A 99 -8.24 15.02 10.95
CA TYR A 99 -7.03 15.18 10.17
C TYR A 99 -5.78 14.69 10.90
N TRP A 100 -5.64 15.08 12.17
CA TRP A 100 -4.54 14.65 13.02
C TRP A 100 -4.56 13.12 13.23
N THR A 101 -5.73 12.56 13.52
CA THR A 101 -5.91 11.11 13.71
C THR A 101 -5.51 10.32 12.46
N ILE A 102 -5.86 10.78 11.27
CA ILE A 102 -5.46 10.13 10.02
C ILE A 102 -3.94 10.13 9.88
N LEU A 103 -3.28 11.25 10.14
CA LEU A 103 -1.84 11.37 9.97
C LEU A 103 -1.03 10.57 11.00
N VAL A 104 -1.54 10.43 12.22
CA VAL A 104 -0.82 9.73 13.30
C VAL A 104 -1.30 8.29 13.44
N VAL A 105 -2.58 8.08 13.67
CA VAL A 105 -3.12 6.72 13.89
C VAL A 105 -3.20 5.96 12.58
N GLY A 106 -3.52 6.66 11.47
CA GLY A 106 -3.45 6.07 10.13
C GLY A 106 -2.05 5.54 9.79
N ALA A 107 -1.01 6.24 10.24
CA ALA A 107 0.37 5.78 10.10
C ALA A 107 0.63 4.47 10.89
N LEU A 108 0.13 4.39 12.13
CA LEU A 108 0.26 3.19 12.96
C LEU A 108 -0.53 2.00 12.39
N LEU A 109 -1.62 2.25 11.67
CA LEU A 109 -2.35 1.19 10.96
C LEU A 109 -1.49 0.50 9.91
N GLY A 110 -0.47 1.18 9.34
CA GLY A 110 0.51 0.58 8.44
C GLY A 110 1.16 -0.66 9.02
N SER A 111 1.38 -0.69 10.33
CA SER A 111 1.91 -1.87 11.03
C SER A 111 0.91 -3.01 11.20
N LEU A 112 -0.38 -2.77 11.04
CA LEU A 112 -1.44 -3.78 11.22
C LEU A 112 -1.98 -4.33 9.89
N ILE A 113 -2.12 -3.45 8.89
CA ILE A 113 -2.76 -3.79 7.61
C ILE A 113 -1.80 -3.76 6.41
N THR A 114 -0.55 -3.48 6.61
CA THR A 114 0.52 -3.20 5.65
C THR A 114 0.62 -1.73 5.23
N GLU A 115 1.82 -1.32 4.87
CA GLU A 115 2.12 0.06 4.47
C GLU A 115 1.32 0.51 3.23
N PRO A 116 1.27 -0.24 2.10
CA PRO A 116 0.51 0.17 0.92
C PRO A 116 -0.99 0.31 1.17
N ALA A 117 -1.57 -0.60 1.97
CA ALA A 117 -3.00 -0.55 2.30
C ALA A 117 -3.33 0.67 3.16
N SER A 118 -2.48 0.98 4.15
CA SER A 118 -2.64 2.16 5.02
C SER A 118 -2.52 3.47 4.24
N ILE A 119 -1.53 3.59 3.34
CA ILE A 119 -1.37 4.77 2.48
C ILE A 119 -2.62 4.97 1.63
N THR A 120 -3.10 3.92 0.99
CA THR A 120 -4.28 3.98 0.12
C THR A 120 -5.52 4.38 0.90
N LEU A 121 -5.78 3.76 2.05
CA LEU A 121 -6.90 4.07 2.93
C LEU A 121 -6.86 5.54 3.39
N ALA A 122 -5.75 5.97 3.95
CA ALA A 122 -5.58 7.33 4.44
C ALA A 122 -5.70 8.37 3.32
N ALA A 123 -5.13 8.11 2.14
CA ALA A 123 -5.22 8.98 0.99
C ALA A 123 -6.65 9.12 0.46
N LEU A 124 -7.42 8.02 0.43
CA LEU A 124 -8.84 8.04 0.02
C LEU A 124 -9.68 8.84 1.01
N ILE A 125 -9.49 8.66 2.31
CA ILE A 125 -10.21 9.41 3.34
C ILE A 125 -9.86 10.90 3.25
N LEU A 126 -8.58 11.25 3.16
CA LEU A 126 -8.14 12.64 3.00
C LEU A 126 -8.69 13.28 1.72
N ARG A 127 -8.69 12.55 0.61
CA ARG A 127 -9.27 13.00 -0.65
C ARG A 127 -10.74 13.35 -0.49
N ASN A 128 -11.53 12.45 0.10
CA ASN A 128 -12.97 12.60 0.19
C ASN A 128 -13.38 13.70 1.18
N GLN A 129 -12.69 13.83 2.30
CA GLN A 129 -13.09 14.76 3.36
C GLN A 129 -12.40 16.14 3.29
N PHE A 130 -11.15 16.19 2.86
CA PHE A 130 -10.37 17.43 2.87
C PHE A 130 -10.04 17.96 1.47
N PHE A 131 -9.62 17.09 0.54
CA PHE A 131 -9.14 17.53 -0.76
C PHE A 131 -10.26 17.83 -1.76
N ALA A 132 -11.46 17.31 -1.55
CA ALA A 132 -12.66 17.65 -2.32
C ALA A 132 -13.11 19.12 -2.08
N GLN A 133 -12.77 19.69 -0.94
CA GLN A 133 -12.99 21.10 -0.63
C GLN A 133 -11.93 21.98 -1.31
N LYS A 134 -12.17 23.30 -1.34
CA LYS A 134 -11.21 24.30 -1.91
C LYS A 134 -9.95 24.41 -1.05
N CYS A 135 -9.06 23.41 -1.12
CA CYS A 135 -7.76 23.45 -0.47
C CYS A 135 -6.67 23.93 -1.42
N SER A 136 -5.65 24.61 -0.88
CA SER A 136 -4.47 25.01 -1.65
C SER A 136 -3.70 23.78 -2.14
N ARG A 137 -3.06 23.89 -3.31
CA ARG A 137 -2.21 22.82 -3.83
C ARG A 137 -1.07 22.49 -2.86
N MET A 138 -0.50 23.50 -2.24
CA MET A 138 0.59 23.36 -1.27
C MET A 138 0.17 22.50 -0.07
N PHE A 139 -1.02 22.75 0.48
CA PHE A 139 -1.57 21.96 1.59
C PHE A 139 -1.72 20.48 1.20
N LYS A 140 -2.21 20.18 0.00
CA LYS A 140 -2.36 18.80 -0.49
C LYS A 140 -1.01 18.09 -0.58
N TYR A 141 0.00 18.72 -1.18
CA TYR A 141 1.33 18.12 -1.31
C TYR A 141 2.01 17.93 0.04
N GLN A 142 1.93 18.91 0.93
CA GLN A 142 2.47 18.80 2.29
C GLN A 142 1.81 17.66 3.07
N THR A 143 0.47 17.56 3.00
CA THR A 143 -0.27 16.48 3.66
C THR A 143 0.14 15.11 3.14
N ILE A 144 0.26 14.94 1.82
CA ILE A 144 0.69 13.68 1.22
C ILE A 144 2.13 13.36 1.62
N ALA A 145 3.03 14.33 1.61
CA ALA A 145 4.42 14.12 2.02
C ALA A 145 4.52 13.68 3.49
N ILE A 146 3.81 14.34 4.40
CA ILE A 146 3.75 13.95 5.81
C ILE A 146 3.14 12.56 5.97
N LEU A 147 2.07 12.25 5.24
CA LEU A 147 1.43 10.95 5.29
C LEU A 147 2.41 9.84 4.90
N PHE A 148 3.15 10.00 3.80
CA PHE A 148 4.14 9.03 3.36
C PHE A 148 5.22 8.79 4.42
N VAL A 149 5.81 9.86 4.95
CA VAL A 149 6.84 9.75 5.99
C VAL A 149 6.30 9.05 7.24
N ASN A 150 5.12 9.46 7.70
CA ASN A 150 4.54 8.89 8.91
C ASN A 150 4.19 7.41 8.75
N ILE A 151 3.64 7.00 7.61
CA ILE A 151 3.27 5.60 7.36
C ILE A 151 4.52 4.74 7.20
N SER A 152 5.55 5.22 6.50
CA SER A 152 6.82 4.49 6.40
C SER A 152 7.48 4.29 7.77
N ILE A 153 7.40 5.28 8.67
CA ILE A 153 7.89 5.12 10.04
C ILE A 153 6.96 4.21 10.85
N GLY A 154 5.66 4.39 10.73
CA GLY A 154 4.66 3.59 11.47
C GLY A 154 4.66 2.12 11.05
N GLY A 155 4.91 1.83 9.77
CA GLY A 155 4.99 0.47 9.24
C GLY A 155 6.13 -0.38 9.81
N VAL A 156 7.16 0.24 10.35
CA VAL A 156 8.34 -0.44 10.93
C VAL A 156 8.05 -1.16 12.25
N LEU A 157 6.92 -0.92 12.89
CA LEU A 157 6.59 -1.50 14.21
C LEU A 157 6.33 -3.01 14.17
N THR A 158 6.00 -3.57 13.02
CA THR A 158 5.80 -5.01 12.85
C THR A 158 6.61 -5.54 11.66
N ASN A 159 7.12 -6.75 11.81
CA ASN A 159 7.98 -7.39 10.82
C ASN A 159 7.23 -7.79 9.53
N PHE A 160 5.93 -8.03 9.60
CA PHE A 160 5.15 -8.38 8.41
C PHE A 160 4.72 -7.17 7.57
N ALA A 161 4.67 -5.98 8.18
CA ALA A 161 4.33 -4.75 7.47
C ALA A 161 5.52 -4.16 6.70
N ALA A 162 6.72 -4.38 7.21
CA ALA A 162 7.98 -3.94 6.60
C ALA A 162 9.03 -5.05 6.64
N PRO A 163 9.00 -6.02 5.72
CA PRO A 163 9.91 -7.17 5.69
C PRO A 163 11.41 -6.84 5.83
N PRO A 164 11.92 -5.70 5.34
CA PRO A 164 13.35 -5.36 5.49
C PRO A 164 13.82 -5.12 6.93
N VAL A 165 12.90 -5.03 7.90
CA VAL A 165 13.24 -4.75 9.31
C VAL A 165 13.62 -6.01 10.08
N VAL A 166 13.46 -7.18 9.48
CA VAL A 166 13.71 -8.50 10.12
C VAL A 166 15.16 -8.99 9.96
N MET A 167 16.04 -8.20 9.36
CA MET A 167 17.46 -8.56 9.20
C MET A 167 18.29 -8.11 10.39
#